data_37e4f457398c0a356e814710acd871af
#
_entry.id   37e4f457398c0a356e814710acd871af
#
_cell.length_a   1.000
_cell.length_b   1.000
_cell.length_c   1.000
_cell.angle_alpha   90.00
_cell.angle_beta   90.00
_cell.angle_gamma   90.00
#
_symmetry.space_group_name_H-M   'P 1'
#
loop_
_entity.id
_entity.type
_entity.pdbx_description
1 polymer ?
#
loop_
_entity_poly.entity_id
_entity_poly.type
_entity_poly.pdbx_seq_one_letter_code
_entity_poly.pdbx_strand_id
1 'polypeptide(L)'
;MNLSVIIPVYNEVKNINEIIKRVQITKLASEIVIVDDGSKDGTRDILKKLDGKKKVRVILHEKNQGKGAAVVTGLKAAKGDILLIQDADLEYDPRDYPSLLKPLQEGIADVVYGSRFLGGPHRVTMFWHQVANKLLTFMTYILYDSILTDMETGYKVFRRQVIEGMTIKAKRFNFEPEFTAKILKRKHRIYEVPISFNPRDYTEGKKIKLKDAFEAVWALIKYRFMD
;
A
#
# COMPACT_ATOMS: atom_id res chain seq x y z
N MET A 1 3.92 20.06 5.75
CA MET A 1 3.57 18.87 4.97
C MET A 1 2.86 17.89 5.91
N ASN A 2 1.57 17.66 5.70
CA ASN A 2 0.76 16.81 6.57
C ASN A 2 0.70 15.39 5.98
N LEU A 3 1.19 14.39 6.72
CA LEU A 3 1.20 13.00 6.31
C LEU A 3 -0.01 12.26 6.88
N SER A 4 -0.85 11.69 6.01
CA SER A 4 -1.85 10.70 6.38
C SER A 4 -1.33 9.30 6.10
N VAL A 5 -1.27 8.47 7.14
CA VAL A 5 -0.96 7.04 7.01
C VAL A 5 -2.27 6.25 6.95
N ILE A 6 -2.48 5.53 5.86
CA ILE A 6 -3.67 4.71 5.62
C ILE A 6 -3.31 3.25 5.90
N ILE A 7 -4.02 2.61 6.82
CA ILE A 7 -3.78 1.23 7.23
C ILE A 7 -5.03 0.39 6.93
N PRO A 8 -5.08 -0.33 5.80
CA PRO A 8 -6.11 -1.34 5.56
C PRO A 8 -5.86 -2.56 6.47
N VAL A 9 -6.92 -3.03 7.14
CA VAL A 9 -6.81 -4.10 8.13
C VAL A 9 -7.88 -5.16 7.90
N TYR A 10 -7.50 -6.44 7.94
CA TYR A 10 -8.42 -7.56 7.97
C TYR A 10 -7.82 -8.75 8.72
N ASN A 11 -8.38 -9.08 9.90
CA ASN A 11 -7.94 -10.17 10.76
C ASN A 11 -6.43 -10.10 11.08
N GLU A 12 -6.03 -9.04 11.79
CA GLU A 12 -4.65 -8.77 12.21
C GLU A 12 -4.56 -8.50 13.73
N VAL A 13 -5.34 -9.21 14.54
CA VAL A 13 -5.42 -9.03 16.00
C VAL A 13 -4.05 -9.09 16.68
N LYS A 14 -3.12 -9.89 16.16
CA LYS A 14 -1.76 -10.06 16.69
C LYS A 14 -0.85 -8.87 16.38
N ASN A 15 -1.05 -8.22 15.25
CA ASN A 15 -0.10 -7.24 14.69
C ASN A 15 -0.58 -5.79 14.83
N ILE A 16 -1.90 -5.56 14.94
CA ILE A 16 -2.50 -4.22 14.82
C ILE A 16 -1.97 -3.22 15.84
N ASN A 17 -1.79 -3.63 17.09
CA ASN A 17 -1.26 -2.74 18.12
C ASN A 17 0.20 -2.37 17.85
N GLU A 18 0.99 -3.32 17.40
CA GLU A 18 2.41 -3.11 17.12
C GLU A 18 2.62 -2.19 15.92
N ILE A 19 1.90 -2.39 14.81
CA ILE A 19 2.06 -1.51 13.65
C ILE A 19 1.64 -0.07 13.97
N ILE A 20 0.54 0.14 14.69
CA ILE A 20 0.11 1.47 15.12
C ILE A 20 1.19 2.13 15.98
N LYS A 21 1.75 1.39 16.94
CA LYS A 21 2.83 1.86 17.80
C LYS A 21 4.06 2.25 16.97
N ARG A 22 4.48 1.42 16.02
CA ARG A 22 5.63 1.72 15.13
C ARG A 22 5.41 2.98 14.32
N VAL A 23 4.21 3.14 13.72
CA VAL A 23 3.86 4.37 13.00
C VAL A 23 3.92 5.59 13.93
N GLN A 24 3.38 5.51 15.14
CA GLN A 24 3.40 6.61 16.12
C GLN A 24 4.81 6.99 16.56
N ILE A 25 5.71 6.01 16.72
CA ILE A 25 7.12 6.23 17.11
C ILE A 25 7.86 7.08 16.07
N THR A 26 7.52 7.00 14.79
CA THR A 26 8.14 7.83 13.75
C THR A 26 7.89 9.32 13.96
N LYS A 27 6.80 9.70 14.64
CA LYS A 27 6.32 11.08 14.84
C LYS A 27 6.03 11.84 13.54
N LEU A 28 6.07 11.19 12.38
CA LEU A 28 5.89 11.79 11.06
C LEU A 28 4.41 11.91 10.66
N ALA A 29 3.56 10.98 11.12
CA ALA A 29 2.14 10.96 10.81
C ALA A 29 1.40 12.13 11.49
N SER A 30 0.68 12.93 10.69
CA SER A 30 -0.27 13.93 11.18
C SER A 30 -1.60 13.28 11.56
N GLU A 31 -2.00 12.22 10.85
CA GLU A 31 -3.13 11.34 11.17
C GLU A 31 -2.84 9.90 10.72
N ILE A 32 -3.53 8.95 11.35
CA ILE A 32 -3.51 7.53 11.02
C ILE A 32 -4.95 7.12 10.75
N VAL A 33 -5.27 6.82 9.50
CA VAL A 33 -6.60 6.37 9.06
C VAL A 33 -6.59 4.85 8.93
N ILE A 34 -7.28 4.17 9.82
CA ILE A 34 -7.35 2.70 9.83
C ILE A 34 -8.71 2.28 9.29
N VAL A 35 -8.70 1.40 8.29
CA VAL A 35 -9.93 0.85 7.72
C VAL A 35 -10.01 -0.64 8.02
N ASP A 36 -10.90 -1.02 8.92
CA ASP A 36 -11.20 -2.42 9.23
C ASP A 36 -12.14 -3.00 8.19
N ASP A 37 -11.67 -3.93 7.42
CA ASP A 37 -12.42 -4.56 6.32
C ASP A 37 -13.24 -5.78 6.79
N GLY A 38 -14.01 -5.61 7.85
CA GLY A 38 -14.92 -6.64 8.36
C GLY A 38 -14.24 -7.76 9.15
N SER A 39 -13.22 -7.44 9.96
CA SER A 39 -12.51 -8.41 10.80
C SER A 39 -13.41 -9.13 11.79
N LYS A 40 -13.09 -10.41 12.09
CA LYS A 40 -13.83 -11.31 12.97
C LYS A 40 -13.00 -11.97 14.08
N ASP A 41 -11.71 -11.63 14.15
CA ASP A 41 -10.72 -12.25 15.06
C ASP A 41 -10.46 -11.44 16.35
N GLY A 42 -11.23 -10.38 16.60
CA GLY A 42 -11.02 -9.44 17.71
C GLY A 42 -10.28 -8.15 17.33
N THR A 43 -9.74 -8.03 16.11
CA THR A 43 -9.11 -6.80 15.59
C THR A 43 -10.03 -5.59 15.76
N ARG A 44 -11.31 -5.73 15.40
CA ARG A 44 -12.31 -4.66 15.45
C ARG A 44 -12.50 -4.10 16.85
N ASP A 45 -12.47 -4.93 17.87
CA ASP A 45 -12.69 -4.49 19.27
C ASP A 45 -11.49 -3.70 19.79
N ILE A 46 -10.29 -4.06 19.35
CA ILE A 46 -9.07 -3.28 19.62
C ILE A 46 -9.20 -1.90 18.96
N LEU A 47 -9.56 -1.87 17.67
CA LEU A 47 -9.64 -0.63 16.90
C LEU A 47 -10.69 0.34 17.45
N LYS A 48 -11.87 -0.13 17.87
CA LYS A 48 -12.89 0.71 18.51
C LYS A 48 -12.37 1.43 19.76
N LYS A 49 -11.48 0.80 20.53
CA LYS A 49 -10.86 1.41 21.72
C LYS A 49 -9.83 2.48 21.40
N LEU A 50 -9.28 2.46 20.19
CA LEU A 50 -8.22 3.37 19.72
C LEU A 50 -8.78 4.56 18.94
N ASP A 51 -10.01 4.47 18.45
CA ASP A 51 -10.64 5.53 17.66
C ASP A 51 -10.69 6.86 18.41
N GLY A 52 -10.36 7.94 17.74
CA GLY A 52 -10.26 9.28 18.29
C GLY A 52 -9.05 9.54 19.19
N LYS A 53 -8.19 8.55 19.46
CA LYS A 53 -7.00 8.69 20.32
C LYS A 53 -5.72 8.79 19.51
N LYS A 54 -4.76 9.60 19.98
CA LYS A 54 -3.40 9.68 19.41
C LYS A 54 -3.36 9.82 17.87
N LYS A 55 -4.23 10.67 17.31
CA LYS A 55 -4.35 10.92 15.86
C LYS A 55 -4.87 9.71 15.06
N VAL A 56 -5.40 8.68 15.69
CA VAL A 56 -6.01 7.51 15.06
C VAL A 56 -7.47 7.80 14.75
N ARG A 57 -7.88 7.49 13.54
CA ARG A 57 -9.27 7.51 13.07
C ARG A 57 -9.60 6.16 12.48
N VAL A 58 -10.66 5.53 12.94
CA VAL A 58 -11.08 4.19 12.52
C VAL A 58 -12.34 4.26 11.67
N ILE A 59 -12.34 3.49 10.58
CA ILE A 59 -13.51 3.27 9.73
C ILE A 59 -13.76 1.77 9.68
N LEU A 60 -15.01 1.39 9.88
CA LEU A 60 -15.41 -0.02 9.95
C LEU A 60 -16.31 -0.37 8.76
N HIS A 61 -15.84 -1.27 7.89
CA HIS A 61 -16.72 -1.89 6.89
C HIS A 61 -17.63 -2.92 7.56
N GLU A 62 -18.88 -3.03 7.14
CA GLU A 62 -19.82 -4.03 7.65
C GLU A 62 -19.37 -5.45 7.32
N LYS A 63 -18.80 -5.65 6.14
CA LYS A 63 -18.29 -6.92 5.62
C LYS A 63 -17.00 -6.72 4.84
N ASN A 64 -16.24 -7.80 4.67
CA ASN A 64 -15.03 -7.79 3.85
C ASN A 64 -15.36 -7.41 2.40
N GLN A 65 -14.73 -6.36 1.92
CA GLN A 65 -14.83 -5.84 0.56
C GLN A 65 -13.50 -5.99 -0.21
N GLY A 66 -12.43 -6.33 0.49
CA GLY A 66 -11.07 -6.53 -0.02
C GLY A 66 -10.12 -5.36 0.24
N LYS A 67 -8.80 -5.65 0.20
CA LYS A 67 -7.73 -4.68 0.51
C LYS A 67 -7.89 -3.37 -0.27
N GLY A 68 -8.10 -3.46 -1.59
CA GLY A 68 -8.24 -2.28 -2.44
C GLY A 68 -9.41 -1.39 -2.02
N ALA A 69 -10.57 -1.98 -1.66
CA ALA A 69 -11.72 -1.22 -1.17
C ALA A 69 -11.41 -0.51 0.16
N ALA A 70 -10.70 -1.17 1.07
CA ALA A 70 -10.27 -0.57 2.33
C ALA A 70 -9.29 0.59 2.10
N VAL A 71 -8.31 0.42 1.19
CA VAL A 71 -7.40 1.49 0.79
C VAL A 71 -8.17 2.68 0.23
N VAL A 72 -9.08 2.46 -0.74
CA VAL A 72 -9.89 3.53 -1.34
C VAL A 72 -10.72 4.27 -0.31
N THR A 73 -11.32 3.55 0.65
CA THR A 73 -12.05 4.17 1.77
C THR A 73 -11.12 5.06 2.61
N GLY A 74 -9.93 4.57 2.92
CA GLY A 74 -8.92 5.32 3.67
C GLY A 74 -8.43 6.57 2.93
N LEU A 75 -8.15 6.46 1.62
CA LEU A 75 -7.74 7.57 0.78
C LEU A 75 -8.78 8.69 0.74
N LYS A 76 -10.07 8.34 0.63
CA LYS A 76 -11.18 9.31 0.66
C LYS A 76 -11.32 10.02 2.02
N ALA A 77 -11.03 9.30 3.11
CA ALA A 77 -11.16 9.83 4.46
C ALA A 77 -9.94 10.63 4.92
N ALA A 78 -8.77 10.37 4.37
CA ALA A 78 -7.52 11.04 4.71
C ALA A 78 -7.58 12.55 4.40
N LYS A 79 -6.90 13.38 5.21
CA LYS A 79 -6.89 14.86 5.11
C LYS A 79 -5.52 15.44 4.79
N GLY A 80 -4.45 14.67 4.92
CA GLY A 80 -3.08 15.13 4.71
C GLY A 80 -2.75 15.43 3.25
N ASP A 81 -1.71 16.22 3.01
CA ASP A 81 -1.21 16.57 1.67
C ASP A 81 -0.45 15.42 1.03
N ILE A 82 0.14 14.57 1.86
CA ILE A 82 0.84 13.34 1.48
C ILE A 82 0.08 12.15 2.05
N LEU A 83 -0.08 11.14 1.22
CA LEU A 83 -0.77 9.90 1.55
C LEU A 83 0.23 8.74 1.49
N LEU A 84 0.26 7.91 2.53
CA LEU A 84 1.11 6.74 2.64
C LEU A 84 0.24 5.52 2.95
N ILE A 85 0.40 4.45 2.19
CA ILE A 85 -0.26 3.18 2.44
C ILE A 85 0.68 2.30 3.25
N GLN A 86 0.22 1.83 4.41
CA GLN A 86 0.93 0.95 5.33
C GLN A 86 0.14 -0.34 5.54
N ASP A 87 0.69 -1.48 5.17
CA ASP A 87 0.08 -2.76 5.48
C ASP A 87 0.17 -3.08 6.98
N ALA A 88 -0.86 -3.75 7.52
CA ALA A 88 -0.98 -4.02 8.95
C ALA A 88 -0.18 -5.24 9.43
N ASP A 89 0.47 -5.95 8.53
CA ASP A 89 1.02 -7.29 8.72
C ASP A 89 2.49 -7.34 9.19
N LEU A 90 3.10 -6.18 9.43
CA LEU A 90 4.50 -6.01 9.85
C LEU A 90 5.54 -6.44 8.80
N GLU A 91 5.14 -6.73 7.56
CA GLU A 91 6.10 -7.04 6.48
C GLU A 91 6.94 -5.81 6.10
N TYR A 92 6.37 -4.60 6.21
CA TYR A 92 7.02 -3.31 5.98
C TYR A 92 7.27 -2.57 7.28
N ASP A 93 8.39 -1.87 7.36
CA ASP A 93 8.82 -1.15 8.56
C ASP A 93 8.61 0.36 8.44
N PRO A 94 7.86 1.01 9.36
CA PRO A 94 7.73 2.47 9.39
C PRO A 94 9.04 3.26 9.56
N ARG A 95 10.15 2.61 9.93
CA ARG A 95 11.48 3.24 9.94
C ARG A 95 11.94 3.68 8.55
N ASP A 96 11.36 3.13 7.48
CA ASP A 96 11.64 3.51 6.10
C ASP A 96 10.90 4.79 5.66
N TYR A 97 9.97 5.34 6.47
CA TYR A 97 9.23 6.56 6.13
C TYR A 97 10.10 7.76 5.73
N PRO A 98 11.23 8.06 6.42
CA PRO A 98 12.09 9.17 6.01
C PRO A 98 12.60 9.03 4.57
N SER A 99 13.03 7.83 4.16
CA SER A 99 13.51 7.54 2.80
C SER A 99 12.39 7.67 1.77
N LEU A 100 11.17 7.19 2.10
CA LEU A 100 9.99 7.29 1.24
C LEU A 100 9.52 8.74 1.06
N LEU A 101 9.63 9.58 2.07
CA LEU A 101 9.17 10.96 2.04
C LEU A 101 10.17 11.90 1.38
N LYS A 102 11.46 11.58 1.42
CA LYS A 102 12.54 12.45 0.96
C LYS A 102 12.36 12.92 -0.50
N PRO A 103 12.10 12.07 -1.52
CA PRO A 103 11.93 12.53 -2.89
C PRO A 103 10.73 13.46 -3.09
N LEU A 104 9.67 13.28 -2.28
CA LEU A 104 8.51 14.20 -2.29
C LEU A 104 8.87 15.55 -1.66
N GLN A 105 9.65 15.55 -0.57
CA GLN A 105 10.11 16.79 0.11
C GLN A 105 11.02 17.62 -0.79
N GLU A 106 11.91 16.96 -1.51
CA GLU A 106 12.82 17.57 -2.49
C GLU A 106 12.12 18.02 -3.77
N GLY A 107 10.84 17.66 -3.97
CA GLY A 107 10.07 18.06 -5.15
C GLY A 107 10.46 17.32 -6.43
N ILE A 108 11.29 16.29 -6.35
CA ILE A 108 11.74 15.50 -7.52
C ILE A 108 10.73 14.40 -7.91
N ALA A 109 9.82 14.02 -7.01
CA ALA A 109 8.80 13.00 -7.23
C ALA A 109 7.40 13.50 -6.87
N ASP A 110 6.38 12.92 -7.52
CA ASP A 110 4.98 13.04 -7.17
C ASP A 110 4.48 11.79 -6.45
N VAL A 111 5.12 10.65 -6.75
CA VAL A 111 4.84 9.31 -6.20
C VAL A 111 6.16 8.63 -5.86
N VAL A 112 6.22 7.95 -4.73
CA VAL A 112 7.39 7.15 -4.32
C VAL A 112 6.93 5.73 -3.99
N TYR A 113 7.62 4.75 -4.57
CA TYR A 113 7.45 3.32 -4.28
C TYR A 113 8.59 2.83 -3.42
N GLY A 114 8.27 2.12 -2.35
CA GLY A 114 9.26 1.39 -1.57
C GLY A 114 9.54 0.03 -2.23
N SER A 115 10.67 -0.10 -2.92
CA SER A 115 11.03 -1.34 -3.62
C SER A 115 11.71 -2.34 -2.70
N ARG A 116 11.24 -3.58 -2.75
CA ARG A 116 11.83 -4.75 -2.08
C ARG A 116 13.08 -5.28 -2.79
N PHE A 117 13.35 -4.79 -4.01
CA PHE A 117 14.39 -5.32 -4.89
C PHE A 117 15.54 -4.34 -5.19
N LEU A 118 15.52 -3.14 -4.63
CA LEU A 118 16.58 -2.13 -4.76
C LEU A 118 17.70 -2.26 -3.71
N GLY A 119 17.88 -3.44 -3.10
CA GLY A 119 19.01 -3.71 -2.21
C GLY A 119 18.82 -3.33 -0.74
N GLY A 120 17.59 -3.10 -0.29
CA GLY A 120 17.28 -2.98 1.15
C GLY A 120 17.41 -4.31 1.91
N PRO A 121 17.54 -4.28 3.25
CA PRO A 121 17.53 -5.50 4.05
C PRO A 121 16.23 -6.27 3.87
N HIS A 122 16.30 -7.56 3.54
CA HIS A 122 15.12 -8.38 3.37
C HIS A 122 15.34 -9.82 3.84
N ARG A 123 14.30 -10.43 4.39
CA ARG A 123 14.24 -11.88 4.62
C ARG A 123 14.15 -12.60 3.27
N VAL A 124 14.81 -13.75 3.13
CA VAL A 124 14.71 -14.59 1.92
C VAL A 124 13.24 -14.89 1.61
N THR A 125 12.86 -14.66 0.36
CA THR A 125 11.47 -14.83 -0.11
C THR A 125 11.27 -16.13 -0.86
N MET A 126 10.02 -16.47 -1.11
CA MET A 126 9.67 -17.64 -1.94
C MET A 126 9.91 -17.33 -3.42
N PHE A 127 10.68 -18.19 -4.09
CA PHE A 127 11.09 -18.04 -5.49
C PHE A 127 9.93 -17.71 -6.44
N TRP A 128 8.84 -18.47 -6.39
CA TRP A 128 7.71 -18.29 -7.31
C TRP A 128 6.96 -16.96 -7.12
N HIS A 129 6.94 -16.41 -5.91
CA HIS A 129 6.37 -15.08 -5.67
C HIS A 129 7.23 -13.98 -6.29
N GLN A 130 8.55 -14.14 -6.25
CA GLN A 130 9.46 -13.21 -6.89
C GLN A 130 9.34 -13.28 -8.42
N VAL A 131 9.22 -14.49 -8.99
CA VAL A 131 9.00 -14.69 -10.43
C VAL A 131 7.70 -14.02 -10.87
N ALA A 132 6.60 -14.24 -10.15
CA ALA A 132 5.31 -13.62 -10.46
C ALA A 132 5.39 -12.09 -10.41
N ASN A 133 6.03 -11.52 -9.37
CA ASN A 133 6.22 -10.08 -9.27
C ASN A 133 7.06 -9.53 -10.44
N LYS A 134 8.18 -10.17 -10.76
CA LYS A 134 9.02 -9.76 -11.89
C LYS A 134 8.27 -9.81 -13.23
N LEU A 135 7.42 -10.81 -13.43
CA LEU A 135 6.60 -10.90 -14.64
C LEU A 135 5.61 -9.75 -14.73
N LEU A 136 4.89 -9.44 -13.66
CA LEU A 136 3.95 -8.31 -13.62
C LEU A 136 4.66 -6.97 -13.82
N THR A 137 5.82 -6.80 -13.20
CA THR A 137 6.66 -5.62 -13.38
C THR A 137 7.15 -5.50 -14.81
N PHE A 138 7.59 -6.60 -15.44
CA PHE A 138 8.00 -6.63 -16.86
C PHE A 138 6.84 -6.30 -17.80
N MET A 139 5.64 -6.79 -17.54
CA MET A 139 4.44 -6.39 -18.30
C MET A 139 4.18 -4.88 -18.20
N THR A 140 4.45 -4.29 -17.03
CA THR A 140 4.33 -2.84 -16.85
C THR A 140 5.32 -2.09 -17.74
N TYR A 141 6.55 -2.58 -17.94
CA TYR A 141 7.50 -1.98 -18.86
C TYR A 141 6.95 -1.92 -20.29
N ILE A 142 6.45 -3.06 -20.78
CA ILE A 142 5.93 -3.15 -22.16
C ILE A 142 4.68 -2.29 -22.35
N LEU A 143 3.74 -2.34 -21.40
CA LEU A 143 2.45 -1.68 -21.56
C LEU A 143 2.53 -0.17 -21.34
N TYR A 144 3.43 0.31 -20.50
CA TYR A 144 3.46 1.72 -20.06
C TYR A 144 4.78 2.44 -20.35
N ASP A 145 5.73 1.78 -21.01
CA ASP A 145 7.06 2.35 -21.31
C ASP A 145 7.73 2.96 -20.06
N SER A 146 7.83 2.16 -19.00
CA SER A 146 8.28 2.65 -17.69
C SER A 146 9.04 1.57 -16.95
N ILE A 147 10.26 1.85 -16.53
CA ILE A 147 11.11 0.92 -15.78
C ILE A 147 10.82 1.10 -14.29
N LEU A 148 10.26 0.06 -13.67
CA LEU A 148 10.05 -0.08 -12.22
C LEU A 148 10.78 -1.34 -11.75
N THR A 149 11.16 -1.39 -10.47
CA THR A 149 11.76 -2.61 -9.90
C THR A 149 10.73 -3.43 -9.12
N ASP A 150 9.66 -2.79 -8.62
CA ASP A 150 8.65 -3.43 -7.79
C ASP A 150 7.27 -2.79 -7.93
N MET A 151 6.51 -3.16 -8.97
CA MET A 151 5.17 -2.63 -9.21
C MET A 151 4.16 -3.03 -8.13
N GLU A 152 4.29 -4.25 -7.59
CA GLU A 152 3.37 -4.85 -6.61
C GLU A 152 3.64 -4.44 -5.16
N THR A 153 4.59 -3.54 -4.90
CA THR A 153 4.86 -3.08 -3.53
C THR A 153 3.62 -2.46 -2.88
N GLY A 154 3.34 -2.83 -1.64
CA GLY A 154 2.31 -2.16 -0.83
C GLY A 154 2.73 -0.76 -0.36
N TYR A 155 4.05 -0.51 -0.23
CA TYR A 155 4.56 0.79 0.18
C TYR A 155 4.51 1.82 -0.94
N LYS A 156 3.41 2.56 -1.00
CA LYS A 156 3.21 3.66 -1.93
C LYS A 156 2.96 4.94 -1.16
N VAL A 157 3.73 5.97 -1.48
CA VAL A 157 3.61 7.32 -0.90
C VAL A 157 3.44 8.32 -2.03
N PHE A 158 2.51 9.22 -1.92
CA PHE A 158 2.20 10.16 -3.00
C PHE A 158 1.53 11.44 -2.52
N ARG A 159 1.62 12.49 -3.32
CA ARG A 159 0.88 13.74 -3.09
C ARG A 159 -0.60 13.50 -3.32
N ARG A 160 -1.47 14.11 -2.52
CA ARG A 160 -2.93 14.04 -2.68
C ARG A 160 -3.39 14.37 -4.10
N GLN A 161 -2.80 15.38 -4.71
CA GLN A 161 -3.13 15.80 -6.07
C GLN A 161 -3.00 14.69 -7.12
N VAL A 162 -2.18 13.67 -6.88
CA VAL A 162 -2.00 12.52 -7.78
C VAL A 162 -3.30 11.75 -7.99
N ILE A 163 -4.13 11.66 -6.93
CA ILE A 163 -5.40 10.92 -6.97
C ILE A 163 -6.61 11.82 -7.24
N GLU A 164 -6.45 13.13 -7.35
CA GLU A 164 -7.53 14.03 -7.70
C GLU A 164 -8.09 13.70 -9.08
N GLY A 165 -9.42 13.57 -9.16
CA GLY A 165 -10.10 13.12 -10.37
C GLY A 165 -9.79 11.68 -10.80
N MET A 166 -9.12 10.87 -9.95
CA MET A 166 -8.87 9.46 -10.22
C MET A 166 -9.94 8.59 -9.54
N THR A 167 -10.68 7.82 -10.34
CA THR A 167 -11.57 6.79 -9.81
C THR A 167 -10.83 5.46 -9.76
N ILE A 168 -10.61 4.92 -8.57
CA ILE A 168 -10.03 3.59 -8.37
C ILE A 168 -11.17 2.61 -8.15
N LYS A 169 -11.26 1.58 -9.00
CA LYS A 169 -12.33 0.56 -9.02
C LYS A 169 -11.92 -0.75 -8.35
N ALA A 170 -10.61 -0.93 -8.11
CA ALA A 170 -10.06 -2.12 -7.49
C ALA A 170 -10.62 -2.36 -6.09
N LYS A 171 -11.04 -3.60 -5.85
CA LYS A 171 -11.54 -4.01 -4.54
C LYS A 171 -10.55 -4.89 -3.77
N ARG A 172 -9.71 -5.65 -4.48
CA ARG A 172 -8.80 -6.64 -3.89
C ARG A 172 -7.34 -6.30 -4.15
N PHE A 173 -6.51 -7.30 -4.45
CA PHE A 173 -5.08 -7.17 -4.77
C PHE A 173 -4.82 -6.63 -6.19
N ASN A 174 -5.83 -6.28 -6.93
CA ASN A 174 -5.73 -5.56 -8.19
C ASN A 174 -5.62 -4.02 -8.00
N PHE A 175 -5.49 -3.54 -6.75
CA PHE A 175 -5.27 -2.13 -6.45
C PHE A 175 -3.91 -1.64 -6.96
N GLU A 176 -2.84 -2.36 -6.66
CA GLU A 176 -1.48 -2.00 -7.03
C GLU A 176 -1.30 -1.85 -8.54
N PRO A 177 -1.74 -2.82 -9.39
CA PRO A 177 -1.68 -2.65 -10.85
C PRO A 177 -2.61 -1.56 -11.38
N GLU A 178 -3.84 -1.40 -10.87
CA GLU A 178 -4.72 -0.31 -11.32
C GLU A 178 -4.15 1.06 -11.00
N PHE A 179 -3.68 1.25 -9.76
CA PHE A 179 -3.09 2.49 -9.31
C PHE A 179 -1.85 2.83 -10.15
N THR A 180 -0.93 1.86 -10.34
CA THR A 180 0.29 2.06 -11.14
C THR A 180 -0.03 2.41 -12.59
N ALA A 181 -0.95 1.68 -13.22
CA ALA A 181 -1.40 1.96 -14.58
C ALA A 181 -1.89 3.41 -14.75
N LYS A 182 -2.74 3.86 -13.83
CA LYS A 182 -3.33 5.21 -13.89
C LYS A 182 -2.33 6.31 -13.63
N ILE A 183 -1.36 6.11 -12.73
CA ILE A 183 -0.31 7.09 -12.48
C ILE A 183 0.59 7.24 -13.70
N LEU A 184 1.01 6.12 -14.30
CA LEU A 184 1.86 6.11 -15.49
C LEU A 184 1.16 6.76 -16.70
N LYS A 185 -0.13 6.47 -16.91
CA LYS A 185 -0.93 7.15 -17.96
C LYS A 185 -1.00 8.67 -17.75
N ARG A 186 -1.07 9.13 -16.51
CA ARG A 186 -1.08 10.55 -16.15
C ARG A 186 0.31 11.20 -16.13
N LYS A 187 1.36 10.43 -16.44
CA LYS A 187 2.76 10.89 -16.50
C LYS A 187 3.26 11.53 -15.21
N HIS A 188 2.79 11.05 -14.05
CA HIS A 188 3.35 11.45 -12.76
C HIS A 188 4.78 10.93 -12.60
N ARG A 189 5.63 11.73 -11.95
CA ARG A 189 7.02 11.37 -11.67
C ARG A 189 7.06 10.35 -10.53
N ILE A 190 7.34 9.08 -10.88
CA ILE A 190 7.51 7.99 -9.92
C ILE A 190 8.98 7.87 -9.56
N TYR A 191 9.27 7.72 -8.29
CA TYR A 191 10.59 7.44 -7.76
C TYR A 191 10.57 6.14 -6.95
N GLU A 192 11.62 5.35 -6.99
CA GLU A 192 11.73 4.15 -6.16
C GLU A 192 12.86 4.32 -5.14
N VAL A 193 12.62 3.86 -3.91
CA VAL A 193 13.62 3.80 -2.85
C VAL A 193 13.70 2.39 -2.27
N PRO A 194 14.87 1.93 -1.82
CA PRO A 194 14.98 0.64 -1.16
C PRO A 194 14.27 0.67 0.21
N ILE A 195 13.63 -0.43 0.55
CA ILE A 195 12.96 -0.62 1.84
C ILE A 195 13.37 -1.91 2.51
N SER A 196 13.15 -1.97 3.81
CA SER A 196 13.24 -3.20 4.59
C SER A 196 12.01 -4.07 4.34
N PHE A 197 12.23 -5.37 4.13
CA PHE A 197 11.13 -6.30 3.87
C PHE A 197 11.28 -7.59 4.66
N ASN A 198 10.29 -7.91 5.48
CA ASN A 198 10.24 -9.13 6.28
C ASN A 198 8.99 -9.95 5.94
N PRO A 199 9.02 -10.70 4.83
CA PRO A 199 7.86 -11.43 4.34
C PRO A 199 7.40 -12.52 5.32
N ARG A 200 6.08 -12.64 5.45
CA ARG A 200 5.43 -13.78 6.12
C ARG A 200 5.41 -15.00 5.19
N ASP A 201 5.50 -16.17 5.78
CA ASP A 201 5.21 -17.40 5.06
C ASP A 201 3.72 -17.80 5.14
N TYR A 202 3.36 -18.93 4.54
CA TYR A 202 1.97 -19.41 4.54
C TYR A 202 1.46 -19.78 5.93
N THR A 203 2.33 -20.24 6.81
CA THR A 203 1.98 -20.60 8.21
C THR A 203 1.71 -19.34 9.03
N GLU A 204 2.31 -18.22 8.64
CA GLU A 204 2.15 -16.89 9.25
C GLU A 204 0.96 -16.10 8.66
N GLY A 205 0.14 -16.72 7.77
CA GLY A 205 -1.13 -16.14 7.29
C GLY A 205 -1.05 -15.35 6.00
N LYS A 206 -0.14 -15.70 5.08
CA LYS A 206 -0.07 -15.08 3.74
C LYS A 206 -1.37 -15.30 2.98
N LYS A 207 -1.96 -14.22 2.46
CA LYS A 207 -3.33 -14.21 1.89
C LYS A 207 -3.38 -14.23 0.35
N ILE A 208 -2.25 -13.96 -0.34
CA ILE A 208 -2.18 -13.86 -1.81
C ILE A 208 -2.27 -15.25 -2.46
N LYS A 209 -3.11 -15.38 -3.48
CA LYS A 209 -3.36 -16.61 -4.24
C LYS A 209 -2.99 -16.43 -5.72
N LEU A 210 -2.80 -17.51 -6.44
CA LEU A 210 -2.49 -17.50 -7.89
C LEU A 210 -3.56 -16.74 -8.70
N LYS A 211 -4.82 -16.79 -8.30
CA LYS A 211 -5.91 -16.02 -8.93
C LYS A 211 -5.66 -14.52 -8.91
N ASP A 212 -5.04 -14.01 -7.84
CA ASP A 212 -4.77 -12.57 -7.70
C ASP A 212 -3.74 -12.10 -8.76
N ALA A 213 -2.80 -12.98 -9.17
CA ALA A 213 -1.86 -12.69 -10.26
C ALA A 213 -2.58 -12.52 -11.62
N PHE A 214 -3.57 -13.36 -11.91
CA PHE A 214 -4.38 -13.20 -13.13
C PHE A 214 -5.22 -11.91 -13.11
N GLU A 215 -5.79 -11.57 -11.96
CA GLU A 215 -6.51 -10.29 -11.78
C GLU A 215 -5.58 -9.09 -11.97
N ALA A 216 -4.32 -9.17 -11.52
CA ALA A 216 -3.31 -8.14 -11.71
C ALA A 216 -2.93 -7.96 -13.19
N VAL A 217 -2.67 -9.06 -13.92
CA VAL A 217 -2.41 -9.03 -15.37
C VAL A 217 -3.57 -8.37 -16.10
N TRP A 218 -4.79 -8.83 -15.82
CA TRP A 218 -5.99 -8.26 -16.43
C TRP A 218 -6.15 -6.76 -16.13
N ALA A 219 -5.87 -6.33 -14.91
CA ALA A 219 -5.93 -4.92 -14.53
C ALA A 219 -4.93 -4.09 -15.33
N LEU A 220 -3.67 -4.54 -15.48
CA LEU A 220 -2.66 -3.84 -16.29
C LEU A 220 -3.11 -3.68 -17.74
N ILE A 221 -3.61 -4.73 -18.37
CA ILE A 221 -4.09 -4.68 -19.75
C ILE A 221 -5.32 -3.76 -19.86
N LYS A 222 -6.31 -3.98 -18.98
CA LYS A 222 -7.56 -3.21 -18.98
C LYS A 222 -7.30 -1.72 -18.87
N TYR A 223 -6.53 -1.29 -17.85
CA TYR A 223 -6.30 0.13 -17.58
C TYR A 223 -5.28 0.78 -18.52
N ARG A 224 -4.62 0.02 -19.40
CA ARG A 224 -3.89 0.58 -20.54
C ARG A 224 -4.83 1.24 -21.54
N PHE A 225 -5.99 0.63 -21.80
CA PHE A 225 -6.94 1.04 -22.84
C PHE A 225 -8.20 1.72 -22.29
N MET A 226 -8.52 1.51 -21.02
CA MET A 226 -9.73 2.04 -20.35
C MET A 226 -9.32 2.88 -19.12
N ASP A 227 -10.25 3.73 -18.62
CA ASP A 227 -10.15 4.44 -17.34
C ASP A 227 -11.12 3.90 -16.31
#